data_51a7cd710717c59acd9315e2307e6fab
#
_entry.id   51a7cd710717c59acd9315e2307e6fab
#
_cell.length_a   1.000
_cell.length_b   1.000
_cell.length_c   1.000
_cell.angle_alpha   90.00
_cell.angle_beta   90.00
_cell.angle_gamma   90.00
#
_symmetry.space_group_name_H-M   'P 1'
#
loop_
_entity.id
_entity.type
_entity.pdbx_description
1 polymer ?
#
loop_
_entity_poly.entity_id
_entity_poly.type
_entity_poly.pdbx_seq_one_letter_code
_entity_poly.pdbx_strand_id
1 'polypeptide(L)'
;MSNVIEIEHLYKEYRLGLIGYGTLREDLQSWWAWFRGKEDPNSMLFSSDHSGDGKTSDHILALNDINLIVERGERLGIIGKNGAGKTTLLKILARIASPTKGTAKIKGRIASLIAVGTGFHPELTGRENIYLNGSILGLRKFEIDQCFDEIIDFSGVEQFIETPIKRYSSGMTIRLGFAVAAHLDP
;
A
#
# COMPACT_ATOMS: atom_id res chain seq x y z
N MET A 1 13.56 -24.36 4.99
CA MET A 1 13.08 -23.34 4.03
C MET A 1 12.89 -22.05 4.81
N SER A 2 13.21 -20.89 4.24
CA SER A 2 13.12 -19.63 5.00
C SER A 2 11.84 -18.90 4.63
N ASN A 3 10.97 -18.65 5.62
CA ASN A 3 9.79 -17.83 5.43
C ASN A 3 10.21 -16.40 5.08
N VAL A 4 9.67 -15.84 4.01
CA VAL A 4 9.89 -14.46 3.59
C VAL A 4 8.74 -13.55 4.01
N ILE A 5 7.51 -14.09 4.09
CA ILE A 5 6.35 -13.40 4.65
C ILE A 5 5.72 -14.29 5.71
N GLU A 6 5.39 -13.71 6.86
CA GLU A 6 4.71 -14.37 7.96
C GLU A 6 3.65 -13.43 8.53
N ILE A 7 2.40 -13.83 8.41
CA ILE A 7 1.23 -13.08 8.88
C ILE A 7 0.55 -13.91 9.96
N GLU A 8 0.32 -13.30 11.12
CA GLU A 8 -0.31 -13.91 12.28
C GLU A 8 -1.48 -13.04 12.75
N HIS A 9 -2.67 -13.63 12.76
CA HIS A 9 -3.89 -13.02 13.28
C HIS A 9 -4.10 -11.57 12.77
N LEU A 10 -3.99 -11.36 11.45
CA LEU A 10 -4.06 -10.04 10.86
C LEU A 10 -5.51 -9.56 10.71
N TYR A 11 -5.79 -8.40 11.29
CA TYR A 11 -7.06 -7.70 11.17
C TYR A 11 -6.85 -6.32 10.58
N LYS A 12 -7.76 -5.88 9.71
CA LYS A 12 -7.83 -4.51 9.24
C LYS A 12 -9.26 -4.01 9.22
N GLU A 13 -9.46 -2.95 9.95
CA GLU A 13 -10.72 -2.24 10.06
C GLU A 13 -10.59 -0.82 9.52
N TYR A 14 -11.60 -0.37 8.78
CA TYR A 14 -11.72 1.00 8.31
C TYR A 14 -12.97 1.63 8.92
N ARG A 15 -12.84 2.83 9.45
CA ARG A 15 -13.98 3.61 9.91
C ARG A 15 -14.68 4.22 8.70
N LEU A 16 -16.00 4.02 8.60
CA LEU A 16 -16.86 4.71 7.66
C LEU A 16 -17.27 6.03 8.30
N GLY A 17 -17.01 7.12 7.64
CA GLY A 17 -17.43 8.43 8.12
C GLY A 17 -16.72 9.49 7.32
N LEU A 18 -17.35 10.63 7.17
CA LEU A 18 -16.73 11.84 6.68
C LEU A 18 -15.40 12.03 7.43
N ILE A 19 -14.37 12.53 6.72
CA ILE A 19 -13.19 13.11 7.33
C ILE A 19 -13.70 14.27 8.22
N GLY A 20 -14.24 13.91 9.36
CA GLY A 20 -14.63 14.83 10.41
C GLY A 20 -13.44 14.91 11.36
N TYR A 21 -12.91 16.08 11.54
CA TYR A 21 -12.00 16.42 12.60
C TYR A 21 -12.54 15.76 13.89
N GLY A 22 -11.80 14.74 14.40
CA GLY A 22 -12.03 14.29 15.76
C GLY A 22 -12.07 15.52 16.63
N THR A 23 -13.12 15.70 17.42
CA THR A 23 -13.17 16.86 18.29
C THR A 23 -11.98 16.75 19.23
N LEU A 24 -11.27 17.87 19.51
CA LEU A 24 -10.15 17.92 20.46
C LEU A 24 -10.46 17.20 21.78
N ARG A 25 -11.74 17.02 22.07
CA ARG A 25 -12.26 16.30 23.24
C ARG A 25 -12.09 14.78 23.11
N GLU A 26 -12.25 14.21 21.94
CA GLU A 26 -12.08 12.76 21.68
C GLU A 26 -10.59 12.39 21.69
N ASP A 27 -9.75 13.24 21.10
CA ASP A 27 -8.29 13.07 21.13
C ASP A 27 -7.75 13.19 22.58
N LEU A 28 -8.30 14.09 23.37
CA LEU A 28 -7.93 14.24 24.79
C LEU A 28 -8.37 13.02 25.62
N GLN A 29 -9.53 12.43 25.32
CA GLN A 29 -10.04 11.24 26.01
C GLN A 29 -9.21 10.01 25.66
N SER A 30 -8.84 9.82 24.41
CA SER A 30 -7.98 8.72 23.96
C SER A 30 -6.58 8.85 24.57
N TRP A 31 -6.01 10.06 24.59
CA TRP A 31 -4.72 10.35 25.22
C TRP A 31 -4.76 10.08 26.74
N TRP A 32 -5.84 10.44 27.43
CA TRP A 32 -6.03 10.21 28.86
C TRP A 32 -6.24 8.73 29.20
N ALA A 33 -6.93 7.97 28.34
CA ALA A 33 -7.11 6.53 28.47
C ALA A 33 -5.77 5.81 28.31
N TRP A 34 -4.96 6.20 27.33
CA TRP A 34 -3.61 5.67 27.12
C TRP A 34 -2.68 5.94 28.33
N PHE A 35 -2.73 7.16 28.90
CA PHE A 35 -1.90 7.51 30.08
C PHE A 35 -2.29 6.73 31.33
N ARG A 36 -3.53 6.27 31.43
CA ARG A 36 -4.04 5.47 32.57
C ARG A 36 -3.96 3.96 32.35
N GLY A 37 -3.42 3.50 31.24
CA GLY A 37 -3.34 2.06 30.90
C GLY A 37 -4.71 1.39 30.76
N LYS A 38 -5.76 2.16 30.47
CA LYS A 38 -7.10 1.67 30.16
C LYS A 38 -7.27 1.58 28.64
N GLU A 39 -8.05 0.59 28.20
CA GLU A 39 -8.44 0.49 26.79
C GLU A 39 -9.11 1.78 26.34
N ASP A 40 -8.77 2.24 25.13
CA ASP A 40 -9.33 3.45 24.53
C ASP A 40 -10.86 3.29 24.42
N PRO A 41 -11.67 4.12 25.10
CA PRO A 41 -13.13 4.04 25.03
C PRO A 41 -13.67 4.26 23.61
N ASN A 42 -12.84 4.79 22.68
CA ASN A 42 -13.17 4.97 21.27
C ASN A 42 -12.76 3.75 20.43
N SER A 43 -12.05 2.76 21.00
CA SER A 43 -11.73 1.47 20.37
C SER A 43 -12.82 0.43 20.67
N MET A 44 -14.05 0.67 20.23
CA MET A 44 -15.11 -0.33 20.39
C MET A 44 -14.80 -1.55 19.53
N LEU A 45 -14.49 -2.66 20.20
CA LEU A 45 -14.41 -3.98 19.63
C LEU A 45 -15.82 -4.50 19.31
N PHE A 46 -15.99 -5.05 18.11
CA PHE A 46 -17.21 -5.74 17.74
C PHE A 46 -17.54 -6.87 18.70
N SER A 47 -18.63 -6.75 19.40
CA SER A 47 -19.39 -7.90 19.85
C SER A 47 -20.17 -8.43 18.65
N SER A 48 -19.87 -9.64 18.22
CA SER A 48 -20.67 -10.41 17.27
C SER A 48 -21.96 -10.82 17.95
N ASP A 49 -22.95 -9.93 17.98
CA ASP A 49 -24.34 -10.29 18.28
C ASP A 49 -25.21 -9.85 17.11
N HIS A 50 -25.64 -10.86 16.35
CA HIS A 50 -26.76 -10.79 15.46
C HIS A 50 -28.04 -10.59 16.27
N SER A 51 -28.37 -9.39 16.62
CA SER A 51 -29.71 -9.03 17.07
C SER A 51 -30.05 -7.66 16.49
N GLY A 52 -31.10 -7.66 15.67
CA GLY A 52 -31.55 -6.52 14.89
C GLY A 52 -31.85 -5.30 15.74
N ASP A 53 -31.07 -4.29 15.53
CA ASP A 53 -31.52 -2.91 15.68
C ASP A 53 -30.63 -2.01 14.83
N GLY A 54 -31.24 -1.15 14.04
CA GLY A 54 -30.68 -0.41 12.91
C GLY A 54 -29.60 0.62 13.23
N LYS A 55 -28.47 0.21 13.85
CA LYS A 55 -27.25 1.00 13.93
C LYS A 55 -26.33 0.55 12.81
N THR A 56 -26.24 1.33 11.75
CA THR A 56 -25.16 1.24 10.76
C THR A 56 -23.83 1.28 11.51
N SER A 57 -23.11 0.16 11.52
CA SER A 57 -21.75 0.13 12.08
C SER A 57 -20.88 1.09 11.25
N ASP A 58 -20.35 2.13 11.88
CA ASP A 58 -19.45 3.10 11.23
C ASP A 58 -18.10 2.48 10.80
N HIS A 59 -17.96 1.18 10.90
CA HIS A 59 -16.73 0.46 10.67
C HIS A 59 -16.91 -0.69 9.69
N ILE A 60 -15.97 -0.84 8.76
CA ILE A 60 -15.86 -2.00 7.85
C ILE A 60 -14.64 -2.82 8.23
N LEU A 61 -14.87 -4.09 8.56
CA LEU A 61 -13.81 -5.06 8.73
C LEU A 61 -13.36 -5.57 7.35
N ALA A 62 -12.22 -5.08 6.88
CA ALA A 62 -11.68 -5.42 5.57
C ALA A 62 -10.84 -6.71 5.57
N LEU A 63 -10.19 -7.03 6.69
CA LEU A 63 -9.47 -8.29 6.92
C LEU A 63 -9.85 -8.82 8.28
N ASN A 64 -10.15 -10.12 8.34
CA ASN A 64 -10.58 -10.80 9.56
C ASN A 64 -9.73 -12.05 9.76
N ASP A 65 -8.85 -12.03 10.75
CA ASP A 65 -8.01 -13.15 11.19
C ASP A 65 -7.24 -13.85 10.06
N ILE A 66 -6.51 -13.07 9.27
CA ILE A 66 -5.70 -13.63 8.18
C ILE A 66 -4.40 -14.18 8.74
N ASN A 67 -4.14 -15.46 8.44
CA ASN A 67 -2.91 -16.17 8.76
C ASN A 67 -2.30 -16.66 7.44
N LEU A 68 -1.02 -16.36 7.20
CA LEU A 68 -0.35 -16.70 5.94
C LEU A 68 1.15 -16.80 6.14
N ILE A 69 1.74 -17.82 5.55
CA ILE A 69 3.19 -18.00 5.46
C ILE A 69 3.54 -18.13 3.98
N VAL A 70 4.56 -17.40 3.53
CA VAL A 70 5.09 -17.49 2.17
C VAL A 70 6.59 -17.79 2.26
N GLU A 71 7.01 -18.82 1.55
CA GLU A 71 8.40 -19.24 1.49
C GLU A 71 9.17 -18.53 0.35
N ARG A 72 10.48 -18.56 0.43
CA ARG A 72 11.32 -17.95 -0.62
C ARG A 72 11.12 -18.68 -1.95
N GLY A 73 10.83 -17.91 -3.02
CA GLY A 73 10.59 -18.42 -4.37
C GLY A 73 9.16 -18.93 -4.59
N GLU A 74 8.30 -18.89 -3.59
CA GLU A 74 6.91 -19.26 -3.74
C GLU A 74 6.13 -18.23 -4.57
N ARG A 75 5.19 -18.72 -5.39
CA ARG A 75 4.27 -17.91 -6.19
C ARG A 75 2.88 -18.06 -5.61
N LEU A 76 2.41 -17.03 -4.93
CA LEU A 76 1.10 -17.02 -4.28
C LEU A 76 0.08 -16.26 -5.11
N GLY A 77 -1.06 -16.90 -5.40
CA GLY A 77 -2.22 -16.26 -6.03
C GLY A 77 -3.30 -15.95 -4.99
N ILE A 78 -3.75 -14.69 -4.91
CA ILE A 78 -4.85 -14.27 -4.04
C ILE A 78 -6.10 -14.03 -4.88
N ILE A 79 -7.12 -14.89 -4.72
CA ILE A 79 -8.35 -14.88 -5.50
C ILE A 79 -9.53 -14.56 -4.58
N GLY A 80 -10.51 -13.85 -5.08
CA GLY A 80 -11.73 -13.51 -4.34
C GLY A 80 -12.57 -12.43 -5.03
N LYS A 81 -13.79 -12.23 -4.58
CA LYS A 81 -14.73 -11.21 -5.10
C LYS A 81 -14.16 -9.78 -4.91
N ASN A 82 -14.70 -8.80 -5.64
CA ASN A 82 -14.43 -7.39 -5.39
C ASN A 82 -14.87 -7.03 -3.96
N GLY A 83 -14.04 -6.26 -3.24
CA GLY A 83 -14.29 -5.94 -1.83
C GLY A 83 -13.84 -7.00 -0.81
N ALA A 84 -13.34 -8.17 -1.22
CA ALA A 84 -12.89 -9.24 -0.31
C ALA A 84 -11.57 -8.94 0.44
N GLY A 85 -11.06 -7.71 0.41
CA GLY A 85 -9.86 -7.33 1.16
C GLY A 85 -8.51 -7.60 0.47
N LYS A 86 -8.48 -8.17 -0.76
CA LYS A 86 -7.23 -8.50 -1.47
C LYS A 86 -6.26 -7.32 -1.55
N THR A 87 -6.74 -6.18 -2.04
CA THR A 87 -5.93 -4.96 -2.16
C THR A 87 -5.52 -4.41 -0.80
N THR A 88 -6.35 -4.58 0.24
CA THR A 88 -6.02 -4.19 1.61
C THR A 88 -4.87 -5.02 2.16
N LEU A 89 -4.90 -6.33 1.94
CA LEU A 89 -3.80 -7.22 2.34
C LEU A 89 -2.49 -6.82 1.64
N LEU A 90 -2.54 -6.63 0.31
CA LEU A 90 -1.37 -6.20 -0.46
C LEU A 90 -0.83 -4.83 0.00
N LYS A 91 -1.71 -3.87 0.35
CA LYS A 91 -1.30 -2.57 0.92
C LYS A 91 -0.59 -2.71 2.26
N ILE A 92 -1.01 -3.65 3.10
CA ILE A 92 -0.32 -3.92 4.37
C ILE A 92 1.05 -4.55 4.11
N LEU A 93 1.13 -5.54 3.22
CA LEU A 93 2.40 -6.15 2.82
C LEU A 93 3.35 -5.12 2.20
N ALA A 94 2.85 -4.22 1.36
CA ALA A 94 3.62 -3.11 0.79
C ALA A 94 3.95 -1.99 1.80
N ARG A 95 3.58 -2.13 3.08
CA ARG A 95 3.76 -1.12 4.15
C ARG A 95 3.09 0.24 3.86
N ILE A 96 2.10 0.26 2.97
CA ILE A 96 1.28 1.45 2.66
C ILE A 96 0.22 1.66 3.73
N ALA A 97 -0.26 0.58 4.35
CA ALA A 97 -1.25 0.63 5.42
C ALA A 97 -0.80 -0.23 6.61
N SER A 98 -1.11 0.23 7.82
CA SER A 98 -0.85 -0.55 9.03
C SER A 98 -2.02 -1.48 9.35
N PRO A 99 -1.79 -2.66 9.90
CA PRO A 99 -2.86 -3.51 10.42
C PRO A 99 -3.52 -2.86 11.64
N THR A 100 -4.78 -3.22 11.92
CA THR A 100 -5.46 -2.82 13.16
C THR A 100 -5.06 -3.74 14.32
N LYS A 101 -4.92 -5.05 14.04
CA LYS A 101 -4.42 -6.05 15.00
C LYS A 101 -3.60 -7.11 14.25
N GLY A 102 -2.80 -7.87 15.00
CA GLY A 102 -1.94 -8.92 14.47
C GLY A 102 -0.61 -8.41 13.96
N THR A 103 0.15 -9.28 13.34
CA THR A 103 1.49 -8.96 12.85
C THR A 103 1.67 -9.42 11.41
N ALA A 104 2.46 -8.65 10.64
CA ALA A 104 2.95 -9.03 9.33
C ALA A 104 4.46 -8.80 9.31
N LYS A 105 5.21 -9.89 9.32
CA LYS A 105 6.67 -9.88 9.29
C LYS A 105 7.13 -10.17 7.86
N ILE A 106 8.02 -9.35 7.33
CA ILE A 106 8.52 -9.47 5.98
C ILE A 106 10.03 -9.33 6.00
N LYS A 107 10.71 -10.31 5.39
CA LYS A 107 12.17 -10.33 5.26
C LYS A 107 12.55 -9.95 3.84
N GLY A 108 13.42 -8.96 3.71
CA GLY A 108 13.91 -8.50 2.42
C GLY A 108 13.26 -7.20 1.94
N ARG A 109 13.50 -6.88 0.66
CA ARG A 109 12.96 -5.72 -0.04
C ARG A 109 11.60 -6.09 -0.65
N ILE A 110 10.65 -5.19 -0.58
CA ILE A 110 9.35 -5.36 -1.23
C ILE A 110 9.27 -4.38 -2.40
N ALA A 111 8.96 -4.90 -3.58
CA ALA A 111 8.55 -4.11 -4.72
C ALA A 111 7.03 -4.24 -4.87
N SER A 112 6.32 -3.13 -4.91
CA SER A 112 4.86 -3.12 -5.03
C SER A 112 4.43 -2.48 -6.33
N LEU A 113 3.74 -3.24 -7.18
CA LEU A 113 3.12 -2.75 -8.42
C LEU A 113 1.71 -2.17 -8.22
N ILE A 114 1.22 -2.10 -6.97
CA ILE A 114 -0.14 -1.59 -6.67
C ILE A 114 -0.31 -0.13 -7.10
N ALA A 115 0.78 0.59 -7.20
CA ALA A 115 0.80 2.02 -7.44
C ALA A 115 1.67 2.39 -8.67
N VAL A 116 1.63 1.58 -9.73
CA VAL A 116 2.35 1.89 -10.98
C VAL A 116 1.93 3.28 -11.49
N GLY A 117 2.92 4.16 -11.70
CA GLY A 117 2.69 5.53 -12.14
C GLY A 117 2.21 6.49 -11.05
N THR A 118 1.98 6.05 -9.81
CA THR A 118 1.78 6.97 -8.69
C THR A 118 3.13 7.60 -8.29
N GLY A 119 3.10 8.88 -7.97
CA GLY A 119 4.31 9.63 -7.61
C GLY A 119 4.99 10.30 -8.79
N PHE A 120 4.47 10.19 -10.01
CA PHE A 120 4.93 11.01 -11.12
C PHE A 120 4.54 12.48 -10.90
N HIS A 121 5.51 13.35 -11.08
CA HIS A 121 5.29 14.80 -11.00
C HIS A 121 5.02 15.35 -12.40
N PRO A 122 3.88 16.00 -12.64
CA PRO A 122 3.46 16.41 -13.99
C PRO A 122 4.39 17.43 -14.64
N GLU A 123 5.06 18.27 -13.87
CA GLU A 123 5.98 19.29 -14.38
C GLU A 123 7.38 18.75 -14.69
N LEU A 124 7.75 17.59 -14.16
CA LEU A 124 9.03 16.95 -14.43
C LEU A 124 8.98 16.17 -15.74
N THR A 125 10.15 16.07 -16.39
CA THR A 125 10.36 15.27 -17.60
C THR A 125 10.20 13.79 -17.33
N GLY A 126 10.08 12.97 -18.39
CA GLY A 126 10.10 11.52 -18.26
C GLY A 126 11.37 11.02 -17.55
N ARG A 127 12.54 11.58 -17.92
CA ARG A 127 13.83 11.30 -17.29
C ARG A 127 13.79 11.53 -15.78
N GLU A 128 13.40 12.72 -15.37
CA GLU A 128 13.34 13.09 -13.95
C GLU A 128 12.33 12.24 -13.17
N ASN A 129 11.22 11.88 -13.81
CA ASN A 129 10.22 10.99 -13.21
C ASN A 129 10.70 9.54 -13.08
N ILE A 130 11.58 9.03 -13.94
CA ILE A 130 12.22 7.74 -13.75
C ILE A 130 13.01 7.72 -12.43
N TYR A 131 13.84 8.75 -12.18
CA TYR A 131 14.59 8.85 -10.93
C TYR A 131 13.70 9.04 -9.72
N LEU A 132 12.70 9.91 -9.82
CA LEU A 132 11.74 10.17 -8.74
C LEU A 132 10.97 8.89 -8.38
N ASN A 133 10.37 8.24 -9.36
CA ASN A 133 9.56 7.04 -9.16
C ASN A 133 10.42 5.85 -8.71
N GLY A 134 11.58 5.64 -9.33
CA GLY A 134 12.53 4.61 -8.91
C GLY A 134 12.95 4.78 -7.45
N SER A 135 13.22 6.02 -7.01
CA SER A 135 13.55 6.33 -5.62
C SER A 135 12.39 6.07 -4.66
N ILE A 136 11.16 6.42 -5.05
CA ILE A 136 9.92 6.11 -4.28
C ILE A 136 9.74 4.60 -4.13
N LEU A 137 10.05 3.83 -5.17
CA LEU A 137 9.98 2.38 -5.18
C LEU A 137 11.18 1.72 -4.46
N GLY A 138 12.13 2.52 -3.97
CA GLY A 138 13.26 2.08 -3.15
C GLY A 138 14.54 1.75 -3.91
N LEU A 139 14.63 2.09 -5.21
CA LEU A 139 15.89 2.03 -5.95
C LEU A 139 16.83 3.14 -5.54
N ARG A 140 18.10 2.84 -5.44
CA ARG A 140 19.16 3.85 -5.28
C ARG A 140 19.51 4.43 -6.64
N LYS A 141 20.04 5.65 -6.64
CA LYS A 141 20.40 6.33 -7.89
C LYS A 141 21.28 5.48 -8.83
N PHE A 142 22.29 4.80 -8.31
CA PHE A 142 23.18 3.97 -9.12
C PHE A 142 22.45 2.75 -9.73
N GLU A 143 21.44 2.18 -9.04
CA GLU A 143 20.63 1.08 -9.56
C GLU A 143 19.77 1.58 -10.73
N ILE A 144 19.23 2.80 -10.63
CA ILE A 144 18.49 3.43 -11.71
C ILE A 144 19.43 3.74 -12.89
N ASP A 145 20.62 4.29 -12.63
CA ASP A 145 21.61 4.60 -13.67
C ASP A 145 21.99 3.34 -14.48
N GLN A 146 22.06 2.17 -13.83
CA GLN A 146 22.40 0.90 -14.49
C GLN A 146 21.32 0.39 -15.44
N CYS A 147 20.04 0.59 -15.13
CA CYS A 147 18.92 0.12 -15.94
C CYS A 147 18.19 1.22 -16.71
N PHE A 148 18.75 2.44 -16.70
CA PHE A 148 18.08 3.63 -17.25
C PHE A 148 17.70 3.49 -18.71
N ASP A 149 18.64 3.05 -19.54
CA ASP A 149 18.43 2.90 -20.98
C ASP A 149 17.45 1.75 -21.27
N GLU A 150 17.50 0.67 -20.50
CA GLU A 150 16.57 -0.44 -20.58
C GLU A 150 15.13 -0.02 -20.21
N ILE A 151 14.98 0.83 -19.20
CA ILE A 151 13.68 1.41 -18.81
C ILE A 151 13.11 2.24 -19.96
N ILE A 152 13.92 3.06 -20.60
CA ILE A 152 13.48 3.91 -21.72
C ILE A 152 13.05 3.05 -22.90
N ASP A 153 13.89 2.11 -23.31
CA ASP A 153 13.62 1.20 -24.42
C ASP A 153 12.34 0.40 -24.19
N PHE A 154 12.21 -0.21 -23.02
CA PHE A 154 11.03 -0.97 -22.63
C PHE A 154 9.75 -0.13 -22.60
N SER A 155 9.82 1.13 -22.18
CA SER A 155 8.67 2.03 -22.14
C SER A 155 8.20 2.51 -23.51
N GLY A 156 9.10 2.54 -24.50
CA GLY A 156 8.85 3.08 -25.83
C GLY A 156 8.50 4.56 -25.85
N VAL A 157 9.03 5.34 -24.91
CA VAL A 157 8.82 6.81 -24.84
C VAL A 157 10.11 7.61 -25.10
N GLU A 158 11.11 7.01 -25.71
CA GLU A 158 12.44 7.55 -25.95
C GLU A 158 12.39 8.98 -26.54
N GLN A 159 11.59 9.20 -27.59
CA GLN A 159 11.47 10.50 -28.25
C GLN A 159 10.90 11.60 -27.34
N PHE A 160 10.23 11.23 -26.27
CA PHE A 160 9.54 12.14 -25.34
C PHE A 160 10.21 12.23 -23.99
N ILE A 161 11.35 11.57 -23.79
CA ILE A 161 11.96 11.41 -22.45
C ILE A 161 12.30 12.75 -21.79
N GLU A 162 12.63 13.77 -22.58
CA GLU A 162 12.91 15.13 -22.09
C GLU A 162 11.65 16.02 -22.05
N THR A 163 10.48 15.45 -22.34
CA THR A 163 9.21 16.18 -22.29
C THR A 163 8.56 16.03 -20.93
N PRO A 164 7.98 17.10 -20.34
CA PRO A 164 7.22 17.01 -19.10
C PRO A 164 6.04 16.03 -19.20
N ILE A 165 5.83 15.22 -18.14
CA ILE A 165 4.80 14.16 -18.09
C ILE A 165 3.38 14.70 -18.33
N LYS A 166 3.09 15.95 -17.97
CA LYS A 166 1.79 16.59 -18.27
C LYS A 166 1.41 16.59 -19.75
N ARG A 167 2.39 16.40 -20.65
CA ARG A 167 2.17 16.30 -22.10
C ARG A 167 2.07 14.86 -22.60
N TYR A 168 2.26 13.87 -21.71
CA TYR A 168 2.13 12.47 -22.06
C TYR A 168 0.67 12.06 -22.19
N SER A 169 0.40 11.10 -23.03
CA SER A 169 -0.87 10.38 -22.97
C SER A 169 -0.91 9.49 -21.72
N SER A 170 -2.11 9.14 -21.29
CA SER A 170 -2.27 8.20 -20.15
C SER A 170 -1.54 6.88 -20.38
N GLY A 171 -1.55 6.37 -21.64
CA GLY A 171 -0.82 5.17 -22.02
C GLY A 171 0.71 5.32 -21.91
N MET A 172 1.28 6.48 -22.28
CA MET A 172 2.70 6.75 -22.12
C MET A 172 3.10 6.78 -20.64
N THR A 173 2.30 7.44 -19.81
CA THR A 173 2.54 7.50 -18.36
C THR A 173 2.50 6.11 -17.72
N ILE A 174 1.50 5.30 -18.07
CA ILE A 174 1.37 3.93 -17.55
C ILE A 174 2.56 3.07 -18.01
N ARG A 175 2.93 3.12 -19.29
CA ARG A 175 4.06 2.35 -19.81
C ARG A 175 5.38 2.73 -19.15
N LEU A 176 5.65 4.03 -18.95
CA LEU A 176 6.85 4.49 -18.26
C LEU A 176 6.87 4.01 -16.79
N GLY A 177 5.75 4.15 -16.07
CA GLY A 177 5.65 3.68 -14.69
C GLY A 177 5.84 2.15 -14.57
N PHE A 178 5.27 1.40 -15.51
CA PHE A 178 5.44 -0.05 -15.56
C PHE A 178 6.89 -0.42 -15.90
N ALA A 179 7.53 0.30 -16.82
CA ALA A 179 8.93 0.09 -17.16
C ALA A 179 9.84 0.24 -15.94
N VAL A 180 9.68 1.33 -15.16
CA VAL A 180 10.45 1.52 -13.91
C VAL A 180 10.20 0.35 -12.95
N ALA A 181 8.92 -0.04 -12.77
CA ALA A 181 8.55 -1.08 -11.85
C ALA A 181 9.03 -2.48 -12.28
N ALA A 182 9.12 -2.74 -13.58
CA ALA A 182 9.60 -4.02 -14.12
C ALA A 182 11.12 -4.24 -13.92
N HIS A 183 11.88 -3.17 -13.70
CA HIS A 183 13.32 -3.21 -13.42
C HIS A 183 13.65 -3.16 -11.92
N LEU A 184 12.64 -3.35 -11.05
CA LEU A 184 12.85 -3.57 -9.63
C LEU A 184 13.35 -5.00 -9.41
N ASP A 185 14.43 -5.14 -8.67
CA ASP A 185 14.93 -6.44 -8.17
C ASP A 185 14.57 -6.55 -6.67
N PRO A 186 13.44 -7.21 -6.34
CA PRO A 186 12.92 -7.30 -4.97
C PRO A 186 13.62 -8.36 -4.11
#